data_7b6bcbc01e8f56bacb0f1518c42143a2
#
_entry.id   7b6bcbc01e8f56bacb0f1518c42143a2
#
_cell.length_a   1.000
_cell.length_b   1.000
_cell.length_c   1.000
_cell.angle_alpha   90.00
_cell.angle_beta   90.00
_cell.angle_gamma   90.00
#
_symmetry.space_group_name_H-M   'P 1'
#
loop_
_entity.id
_entity.type
_entity.pdbx_description
1 polymer ?
#
loop_
_entity_poly.entity_id
_entity_poly.type
_entity_poly.pdbx_seq_one_letter_code
_entity_poly.pdbx_strand_id
1 'polypeptide(L)' 'MPIDVSEPRTWMCLICGWIYDEAAGDPEHGVAPGTKWSDVPMNWTCPECGARKEDFEMVQV' A
#
# COMPACT_ATOMS: atom_id res chain seq x y z
N MET A 1 -4.10 -14.36 16.78
CA MET A 1 -4.40 -13.06 17.37
C MET A 1 -5.13 -12.20 16.34
N PRO A 2 -6.27 -11.60 16.69
CA PRO A 2 -6.99 -10.80 15.72
C PRO A 2 -6.19 -9.54 15.37
N ILE A 3 -6.24 -9.16 14.10
CA ILE A 3 -5.60 -7.94 13.64
C ILE A 3 -6.52 -6.77 13.98
N ASP A 4 -5.97 -5.77 14.65
CA ASP A 4 -6.71 -4.56 14.94
C ASP A 4 -6.88 -3.76 13.64
N VAL A 5 -8.11 -3.44 13.29
CA VAL A 5 -8.40 -2.69 12.06
C VAL A 5 -7.81 -1.29 12.06
N SER A 6 -7.44 -0.78 13.24
CA SER A 6 -6.78 0.53 13.35
C SER A 6 -5.28 0.46 13.10
N GLU A 7 -4.69 -0.73 13.07
CA GLU A 7 -3.26 -0.88 12.84
C GLU A 7 -2.92 -0.73 11.37
N PRO A 8 -1.82 -0.02 11.04
CA PRO A 8 -1.36 0.06 9.65
C PRO A 8 -0.99 -1.31 9.12
N ARG A 9 -1.28 -1.53 7.85
CA ARG A 9 -0.96 -2.79 7.18
C ARG A 9 0.04 -2.51 6.08
N THR A 10 0.64 -3.58 5.58
CA THR A 10 1.58 -3.52 4.47
C THR A 10 1.03 -4.29 3.29
N TRP A 11 1.33 -3.79 2.10
CA TRP A 11 0.84 -4.35 0.84
C TRP A 11 2.02 -4.51 -0.10
N MET A 12 2.19 -5.70 -0.64
CA MET A 12 3.33 -6.01 -1.51
C MET A 12 2.89 -6.04 -2.97
N CYS A 13 3.66 -5.36 -3.82
CA CYS A 13 3.48 -5.44 -5.26
C CYS A 13 3.89 -6.85 -5.73
N LEU A 14 2.98 -7.56 -6.39
CA LEU A 14 3.26 -8.91 -6.87
C LEU A 14 4.15 -8.93 -8.11
N ILE A 15 4.39 -7.77 -8.71
CA ILE A 15 5.19 -7.65 -9.92
C ILE A 15 6.66 -7.41 -9.58
N CYS A 16 6.95 -6.41 -8.71
CA CYS A 16 8.34 -6.05 -8.41
C CYS A 16 8.74 -6.26 -6.94
N GLY A 17 7.77 -6.56 -6.06
CA GLY A 17 8.06 -6.78 -4.64
C GLY A 17 8.15 -5.52 -3.79
N TRP A 18 7.83 -4.36 -4.34
CA TRP A 18 7.82 -3.12 -3.56
C TRP A 18 6.72 -3.17 -2.49
N ILE A 19 7.02 -2.64 -1.32
CA ILE A 19 6.08 -2.67 -0.19
C ILE A 19 5.47 -1.29 0.02
N TYR A 20 4.13 -1.22 0.03
CA TYR A 20 3.41 -0.05 0.47
C TYR A 20 3.08 -0.21 1.96
N ASP A 21 3.59 0.69 2.77
CA ASP A 21 3.32 0.71 4.21
C ASP A 21 2.29 1.81 4.49
N GLU A 22 1.13 1.44 5.00
CA GLU A 22 0.07 2.41 5.28
C GLU A 22 0.52 3.49 6.26
N ALA A 23 1.40 3.15 7.20
CA ALA A 23 1.91 4.13 8.15
C ALA A 23 2.81 5.17 7.49
N ALA A 24 3.57 4.77 6.48
CA ALA A 24 4.49 5.65 5.77
C ALA A 24 3.82 6.40 4.61
N GLY A 25 2.81 5.79 4.00
CA GLY A 25 2.15 6.34 2.83
C GLY A 25 3.08 6.40 1.63
N ASP A 26 2.73 7.26 0.69
CA ASP A 26 3.56 7.55 -0.49
C ASP A 26 3.40 9.02 -0.84
N PRO A 27 3.94 9.92 0.00
CA PRO A 27 3.71 11.36 -0.16
C PRO A 27 4.27 11.91 -1.46
N GLU A 28 5.30 11.28 -2.03
CA GLU A 28 5.85 11.70 -3.32
C GLU A 28 4.85 11.52 -4.45
N HIS A 29 3.88 10.63 -4.26
CA HIS A 29 2.85 10.33 -5.25
C HIS A 29 1.44 10.70 -4.76
N GLY A 30 1.37 11.60 -3.78
CA GLY A 30 0.10 12.15 -3.33
C GLY A 30 -0.65 11.32 -2.31
N VAL A 31 0.00 10.36 -1.68
CA VAL A 31 -0.62 9.51 -0.66
C VAL A 31 0.00 9.86 0.70
N ALA A 32 -0.78 10.53 1.55
CA ALA A 32 -0.28 10.98 2.84
C ALA A 32 0.06 9.79 3.76
N PRO A 33 1.05 9.96 4.68
CA PRO A 33 1.30 8.94 5.69
C PRO A 33 0.04 8.64 6.49
N GLY A 34 -0.20 7.37 6.78
CA GLY A 34 -1.39 6.92 7.49
C GLY A 34 -2.59 6.64 6.60
N THR A 35 -2.45 6.77 5.28
CA THR A 35 -3.54 6.46 4.35
C THR A 35 -3.72 4.95 4.26
N LYS A 36 -4.92 4.48 4.55
CA LYS A 36 -5.24 3.06 4.42
C LYS A 36 -5.34 2.68 2.95
N TRP A 37 -5.09 1.41 2.66
CA TRP A 37 -5.10 0.91 1.30
C TRP A 37 -6.41 1.23 0.58
N SER A 38 -7.53 1.10 1.28
CA SER A 38 -8.85 1.40 0.70
C SER A 38 -9.02 2.88 0.33
N ASP A 39 -8.23 3.76 0.95
CA ASP A 39 -8.28 5.20 0.69
C ASP A 39 -7.24 5.64 -0.35
N VAL A 40 -6.35 4.76 -0.75
CA VAL A 40 -5.40 5.05 -1.83
C VAL A 40 -6.19 5.17 -3.14
N PRO A 41 -5.96 6.24 -3.93
CA PRO A 41 -6.71 6.43 -5.18
C PRO A 41 -6.60 5.21 -6.11
N MET A 42 -7.69 4.90 -6.80
CA MET A 42 -7.70 3.73 -7.68
C MET A 42 -6.75 3.87 -8.87
N ASN A 43 -6.43 5.11 -9.24
CA ASN A 43 -5.49 5.36 -10.32
C ASN A 43 -4.02 5.45 -9.86
N TRP A 44 -3.79 5.25 -8.54
CA TRP A 44 -2.43 5.17 -8.03
C TRP A 44 -1.76 3.89 -8.55
N THR A 45 -0.47 4.00 -8.85
CA THR A 45 0.30 2.87 -9.36
C THR A 45 1.57 2.72 -8.54
N CYS A 46 2.15 1.52 -8.61
CA CYS A 46 3.41 1.24 -7.94
C CYS A 46 4.50 2.21 -8.45
N PRO A 47 5.21 2.91 -7.56
CA PRO A 47 6.24 3.85 -7.99
C PRO A 47 7.47 3.20 -8.60
N GLU A 48 7.63 1.89 -8.40
CA GLU A 48 8.80 1.17 -8.91
C GLU A 48 8.55 0.56 -10.30
N CYS A 49 7.36 -0.01 -10.52
CA CYS A 49 7.10 -0.73 -11.77
C CYS A 49 5.84 -0.30 -12.49
N GLY A 50 5.03 0.57 -11.88
CA GLY A 50 3.79 1.02 -12.48
C GLY A 50 2.63 0.05 -12.39
N ALA A 51 2.74 -1.01 -11.59
CA ALA A 51 1.65 -1.95 -11.38
C ALA A 51 0.46 -1.25 -10.71
N ARG A 52 -0.73 -1.76 -10.97
CA ARG A 52 -1.95 -1.20 -10.41
C ARG A 52 -2.23 -1.79 -9.04
N LYS A 53 -3.18 -1.18 -8.30
CA LYS A 53 -3.55 -1.67 -6.96
C LYS A 53 -3.97 -3.14 -6.98
N GLU A 54 -4.60 -3.60 -8.05
CA GLU A 54 -5.03 -5.00 -8.18
C GLU A 54 -3.87 -5.99 -8.19
N ASP A 55 -2.66 -5.50 -8.44
CA ASP A 55 -1.45 -6.32 -8.44
C ASP A 55 -0.75 -6.34 -7.08
N PHE A 56 -1.43 -5.85 -6.05
CA PHE A 56 -0.90 -5.84 -4.68
C PHE A 56 -1.64 -6.84 -3.82
N GLU A 57 -0.94 -7.38 -2.83
CA GLU A 57 -1.52 -8.28 -1.85
C GLU A 57 -1.12 -7.85 -0.45
N MET A 58 -2.05 -7.94 0.49
CA MET A 58 -1.74 -7.64 1.89
C MET A 58 -0.76 -8.68 2.43
N VAL A 59 0.30 -8.20 3.06
CA VAL A 59 1.31 -9.05 3.67
C VAL A 59 1.56 -8.60 5.10
N GLN A 60 1.97 -9.54 5.93
CA GLN A 60 2.39 -9.24 7.30
C GLN A 60 3.91 -9.28 7.36
N VAL A 61 4.49 -8.15 7.68
CA VAL A 61 5.94 -8.02 7.82
C VAL A 61 6.31 -7.50 9.20
#